data_393bb0a89d74b9d738ce30cfc224fcd9
#
_entry.id   393bb0a89d74b9d738ce30cfc224fcd9
#
_cell.length_a   1.000
_cell.length_b   1.000
_cell.length_c   1.000
_cell.angle_alpha   90.00
_cell.angle_beta   90.00
_cell.angle_gamma   90.00
#
_symmetry.space_group_name_H-M   'P 1'
#
loop_
_entity.id
_entity.type
_entity.pdbx_description
1 polymer ?
#
loop_
_entity_poly.entity_id
_entity_poly.type
_entity_poly.pdbx_seq_one_letter_code
_entity_poly.pdbx_strand_id
1 'polypeptide(L)'
;MIAEQVPDDARLNTTDSYMTAPNYLFLGVYDSATKELRSVPNDFQGAMNTQALYQFGGYKISKSINGYSNVATYNFNVSRYVQGLIARKDSLFDFRLYAPVNDSIKFVQPHPFNKIQSTDYLSTSLGNQPAIGRVRLGGGSHSKFRMRLRIYYTNL
;
A
#
# COMPACT_ATOMS: atom_id res chain seq x y z
N MET A 1 7.75 -0.38 2.57
CA MET A 1 7.60 -1.49 1.61
C MET A 1 7.50 -0.90 0.21
N ILE A 2 8.07 -1.55 -0.79
CA ILE A 2 8.07 -1.10 -2.20
C ILE A 2 7.47 -2.22 -3.05
N ALA A 3 6.47 -1.89 -3.85
CA ALA A 3 5.89 -2.76 -4.86
C ALA A 3 6.13 -2.16 -6.25
N GLU A 4 6.60 -2.96 -7.19
CA GLU A 4 6.95 -2.54 -8.55
C GLU A 4 6.10 -3.31 -9.57
N GLN A 5 5.62 -2.59 -10.57
CA GLN A 5 4.92 -3.19 -11.70
C GLN A 5 5.88 -4.08 -12.49
N VAL A 6 5.39 -5.25 -12.89
CA VAL A 6 6.02 -6.07 -13.92
C VAL A 6 5.52 -5.53 -15.26
N PRO A 7 6.38 -4.90 -16.08
CA PRO A 7 5.99 -4.43 -17.40
C PRO A 7 5.48 -5.59 -18.26
N ASP A 8 4.45 -5.33 -19.01
CA ASP A 8 3.98 -6.28 -20.02
C ASP A 8 4.93 -6.26 -21.22
N ASP A 9 5.05 -7.39 -21.93
CA ASP A 9 5.82 -7.47 -23.15
C ASP A 9 5.25 -6.52 -24.22
N ALA A 10 6.08 -6.17 -25.22
CA ALA A 10 5.73 -5.25 -26.31
C ALA A 10 4.40 -5.55 -27.02
N ARG A 11 3.90 -6.77 -26.92
CA ARG A 11 2.59 -7.18 -27.47
C ARG A 11 1.39 -6.64 -26.70
N LEU A 12 1.57 -6.18 -25.47
CA LEU A 12 0.52 -5.65 -24.61
C LEU A 12 0.53 -4.12 -24.51
N ASN A 13 1.42 -3.43 -25.23
CA ASN A 13 1.48 -1.97 -25.28
C ASN A 13 0.12 -1.31 -25.59
N THR A 14 -0.70 -1.96 -26.42
CA THR A 14 -2.05 -1.48 -26.73
C THR A 14 -2.96 -1.62 -25.52
N THR A 15 -2.85 -2.69 -24.75
CA THR A 15 -3.66 -2.92 -23.55
C THR A 15 -3.24 -1.98 -22.42
N ASP A 16 -1.94 -1.70 -22.27
CA ASP A 16 -1.42 -0.75 -21.27
C ASP A 16 -1.84 0.70 -21.56
N SER A 17 -2.08 1.07 -22.82
CA SER A 17 -2.60 2.40 -23.16
C SER A 17 -4.06 2.58 -22.74
N TYR A 18 -4.84 1.50 -22.69
CA TYR A 18 -6.24 1.51 -22.26
C TYR A 18 -6.42 1.13 -20.79
N MET A 19 -5.50 0.36 -20.21
CA MET A 19 -5.55 -0.13 -18.83
C MET A 19 -4.32 0.36 -18.06
N THR A 20 -4.31 1.62 -17.69
CA THR A 20 -3.20 2.20 -16.92
C THR A 20 -3.16 1.63 -15.50
N ALA A 21 -1.95 1.52 -14.94
CA ALA A 21 -1.78 1.15 -13.56
C ALA A 21 -2.55 2.13 -12.63
N PRO A 22 -3.23 1.66 -11.58
CA PRO A 22 -3.97 2.49 -10.65
C PRO A 22 -3.15 3.65 -10.12
N ASN A 23 -3.77 4.82 -9.95
CA ASN A 23 -3.08 5.98 -9.40
C ASN A 23 -2.71 5.79 -7.92
N TYR A 24 -3.43 4.93 -7.24
CA TYR A 24 -3.23 4.63 -5.84
C TYR A 24 -3.49 3.16 -5.54
N LEU A 25 -2.58 2.55 -4.78
CA LEU A 25 -2.79 1.27 -4.12
C LEU A 25 -2.79 1.49 -2.61
N PHE A 26 -3.66 0.78 -1.92
CA PHE A 26 -3.65 0.75 -0.46
C PHE A 26 -3.04 -0.55 0.03
N LEU A 27 -2.12 -0.44 0.99
CA LEU A 27 -1.59 -1.57 1.73
C LEU A 27 -2.40 -1.71 3.02
N GLY A 28 -3.20 -2.74 3.09
CA GLY A 28 -3.90 -3.13 4.31
C GLY A 28 -3.29 -4.38 4.93
N VAL A 29 -3.84 -4.77 6.05
CA VAL A 29 -3.56 -6.04 6.71
C VAL A 29 -4.85 -6.85 6.86
N TYR A 30 -4.74 -8.16 6.72
CA TYR A 30 -5.84 -9.06 6.97
C TYR A 30 -5.74 -9.63 8.38
N ASP A 31 -6.77 -9.37 9.16
CA ASP A 31 -6.92 -9.92 10.50
C ASP A 31 -7.71 -11.22 10.41
N SER A 32 -7.04 -12.35 10.60
CA SER A 32 -7.67 -13.67 10.50
C SER A 32 -8.64 -13.96 11.65
N ALA A 33 -8.49 -13.30 12.78
CA ALA A 33 -9.37 -13.49 13.94
C ALA A 33 -10.74 -12.84 13.71
N THR A 34 -10.75 -11.63 13.16
CA THR A 34 -11.98 -10.89 12.81
C THR A 34 -12.45 -11.13 11.40
N LYS A 35 -11.61 -11.76 10.54
CA LYS A 35 -11.83 -11.95 9.09
C LYS A 35 -12.02 -10.63 8.33
N GLU A 36 -11.36 -9.58 8.77
CA GLU A 36 -11.51 -8.23 8.23
C GLU A 36 -10.21 -7.71 7.63
N LEU A 37 -10.38 -6.92 6.57
CA LEU A 37 -9.30 -6.10 6.01
C LEU A 37 -9.30 -4.74 6.71
N ARG A 38 -8.15 -4.31 7.18
CA ARG A 38 -7.99 -3.03 7.88
C ARG A 38 -6.65 -2.38 7.59
N SER A 39 -6.48 -1.13 8.02
CA SER A 39 -5.21 -0.41 7.84
C SER A 39 -4.05 -1.08 8.58
N VAL A 40 -2.82 -0.82 8.11
CA VAL A 40 -1.61 -1.23 8.82
C VAL A 40 -1.57 -0.55 10.18
N PRO A 41 -1.45 -1.33 11.29
CA PRO A 41 -1.42 -0.75 12.64
C PRO A 41 -0.30 0.27 12.82
N ASN A 42 -0.60 1.37 13.48
CA ASN A 42 0.30 2.46 13.85
C ASN A 42 0.90 3.29 12.69
N ASP A 43 0.99 2.79 11.48
CA ASP A 43 1.53 3.55 10.34
C ASP A 43 0.46 4.35 9.61
N PHE A 44 -0.72 3.78 9.44
CA PHE A 44 -1.84 4.54 8.93
C PHE A 44 -2.59 5.17 10.10
N GLN A 45 -2.30 6.43 10.36
CA GLN A 45 -3.03 7.20 11.35
C GLN A 45 -4.20 7.89 10.65
N GLY A 46 -5.36 7.33 10.82
CA GLY A 46 -6.61 7.81 10.23
C GLY A 46 -7.05 9.17 10.72
N ALA A 47 -6.18 10.17 10.59
CA ALA A 47 -6.65 11.53 10.59
C ALA A 47 -7.42 11.76 9.30
N MET A 48 -8.58 12.38 9.39
CA MET A 48 -9.51 12.63 8.28
C MET A 48 -8.94 13.54 7.17
N ASN A 49 -7.64 13.55 6.95
CA ASN A 49 -7.05 14.39 5.93
C ASN A 49 -6.22 13.56 4.96
N THR A 50 -6.17 14.01 3.73
CA THR A 50 -5.33 13.50 2.67
C THR A 50 -3.85 13.41 3.07
N GLN A 51 -3.40 14.16 4.06
CA GLN A 51 -2.02 14.13 4.54
C GLN A 51 -1.62 12.78 5.12
N ALA A 52 -2.54 12.07 5.80
CA ALA A 52 -2.27 10.72 6.32
C ALA A 52 -1.99 9.72 5.19
N LEU A 53 -2.72 9.84 4.07
CA LEU A 53 -2.49 9.04 2.88
C LEU A 53 -1.12 9.33 2.24
N TYR A 54 -0.74 10.62 2.14
CA TYR A 54 0.58 10.99 1.59
C TYR A 54 1.73 10.48 2.47
N GLN A 55 1.60 10.56 3.78
CA GLN A 55 2.61 10.08 4.72
C GLN A 55 2.74 8.55 4.71
N PHE A 56 1.63 7.86 4.57
CA PHE A 56 1.62 6.40 4.46
C PHE A 56 2.15 5.93 3.10
N GLY A 57 1.83 6.64 2.03
CA GLY A 57 2.21 6.34 0.66
C GLY A 57 1.15 5.56 -0.10
N GLY A 58 1.56 4.90 -1.17
CA GLY A 58 0.67 4.13 -2.05
C GLY A 58 0.35 4.84 -3.36
N TYR A 59 0.82 6.06 -3.56
CA TYR A 59 0.69 6.78 -4.83
C TYR A 59 1.61 6.20 -5.90
N LYS A 60 1.13 6.15 -7.13
CA LYS A 60 1.88 5.74 -8.30
C LYS A 60 3.02 6.71 -8.57
N ILE A 61 4.22 6.18 -8.62
CA ILE A 61 5.44 6.88 -9.06
C ILE A 61 5.97 6.15 -10.29
N SER A 62 6.14 6.85 -11.40
CA SER A 62 6.75 6.26 -12.60
C SER A 62 8.27 6.36 -12.52
N LYS A 63 8.95 5.24 -12.72
CA LYS A 63 10.42 5.14 -12.72
C LYS A 63 10.93 4.31 -13.88
N SER A 64 12.15 4.59 -14.32
CA SER A 64 12.89 3.71 -15.22
C SER A 64 13.62 2.66 -14.39
N ILE A 65 13.32 1.38 -14.61
CA ILE A 65 13.89 0.26 -13.85
C ILE A 65 14.29 -0.84 -14.82
N ASN A 66 15.51 -1.32 -14.71
CA ASN A 66 16.02 -2.46 -15.51
C ASN A 66 15.82 -2.30 -17.04
N GLY A 67 15.97 -1.09 -17.57
CA GLY A 67 15.80 -0.79 -18.97
C GLY A 67 14.35 -0.57 -19.45
N TYR A 68 13.38 -0.69 -18.56
CA TYR A 68 11.98 -0.36 -18.85
C TYR A 68 11.67 1.06 -18.38
N SER A 69 11.06 1.85 -19.25
CA SER A 69 10.55 3.19 -18.91
C SER A 69 9.16 3.11 -18.29
N ASN A 70 8.82 4.09 -17.46
CA ASN A 70 7.48 4.28 -16.90
C ASN A 70 6.94 3.10 -16.06
N VAL A 71 7.82 2.37 -15.38
CA VAL A 71 7.41 1.33 -14.44
C VAL A 71 6.69 1.96 -13.25
N ALA A 72 5.45 1.57 -13.01
CA ALA A 72 4.71 2.04 -11.85
C ALA A 72 5.29 1.43 -10.57
N THR A 73 5.61 2.29 -9.62
CA THR A 73 6.17 1.93 -8.32
C THR A 73 5.31 2.52 -7.22
N TYR A 74 5.01 1.72 -6.20
CA TYR A 74 4.23 2.11 -5.04
C TYR A 74 5.06 1.91 -3.78
N ASN A 75 5.22 2.97 -3.00
CA ASN A 75 5.98 2.96 -1.76
C ASN A 75 5.03 3.11 -0.58
N PHE A 76 5.25 2.30 0.46
CA PHE A 76 4.44 2.33 1.68
C PHE A 76 5.36 2.47 2.88
N ASN A 77 5.01 3.35 3.79
CA ASN A 77 5.67 3.50 5.07
C ASN A 77 5.06 2.51 6.07
N VAL A 78 5.86 1.55 6.53
CA VAL A 78 5.46 0.53 7.52
C VAL A 78 6.40 0.51 8.70
N SER A 79 7.06 1.63 8.96
CA SER A 79 8.16 1.73 9.95
C SER A 79 7.67 1.45 11.36
N ARG A 80 6.53 2.04 11.75
CA ARG A 80 6.00 1.88 13.11
C ARG A 80 5.45 0.48 13.34
N TYR A 81 4.85 -0.12 12.33
CA TYR A 81 4.40 -1.50 12.40
C TYR A 81 5.56 -2.46 12.58
N VAL A 82 6.62 -2.33 11.75
CA VAL A 82 7.82 -3.15 11.88
C VAL A 82 8.51 -2.95 13.23
N GLN A 83 8.61 -1.69 13.68
CA GLN A 83 9.14 -1.39 15.02
C GLN A 83 8.29 -2.03 16.13
N GLY A 84 6.97 -2.04 15.96
CA GLY A 84 6.05 -2.70 16.90
C GLY A 84 6.25 -4.20 16.97
N LEU A 85 6.44 -4.87 15.84
CA LEU A 85 6.74 -6.30 15.78
C LEU A 85 8.03 -6.64 16.54
N ILE A 86 9.07 -5.81 16.41
CA ILE A 86 10.39 -6.05 17.03
C ILE A 86 10.37 -5.69 18.53
N ALA A 87 9.94 -4.46 18.85
CA ALA A 87 10.10 -3.91 20.20
C ALA A 87 8.93 -4.29 21.14
N ARG A 88 7.69 -4.32 20.64
CA ARG A 88 6.49 -4.57 21.45
C ARG A 88 5.93 -5.97 21.28
N LYS A 89 6.47 -6.77 20.35
CA LYS A 89 5.94 -8.10 19.98
C LYS A 89 4.46 -8.01 19.55
N ASP A 90 4.11 -6.95 18.80
CA ASP A 90 2.78 -6.79 18.26
C ASP A 90 2.40 -7.97 17.34
N SER A 91 1.12 -8.17 17.08
CA SER A 91 0.65 -9.26 16.23
C SER A 91 1.12 -9.11 14.78
N LEU A 92 1.56 -10.21 14.20
CA LEU A 92 1.90 -10.30 12.78
C LEU A 92 0.62 -10.53 11.98
N PHE A 93 0.39 -9.70 10.97
CA PHE A 93 -0.74 -9.82 10.05
C PHE A 93 -0.26 -10.02 8.61
N ASP A 94 -1.09 -10.65 7.80
CA ASP A 94 -0.86 -10.77 6.37
C ASP A 94 -1.12 -9.44 5.66
N PHE A 95 -0.15 -8.98 4.88
CA PHE A 95 -0.34 -7.80 4.04
C PHE A 95 -1.26 -8.10 2.85
N ARG A 96 -2.13 -7.14 2.55
CA ARG A 96 -3.01 -7.16 1.38
C ARG A 96 -2.89 -5.84 0.62
N LEU A 97 -2.69 -5.93 -0.70
CA LEU A 97 -2.69 -4.78 -1.60
C LEU A 97 -3.99 -4.76 -2.40
N TYR A 98 -4.62 -3.60 -2.48
CA TYR A 98 -5.81 -3.39 -3.31
C TYR A 98 -5.88 -1.96 -3.82
N ALA A 99 -6.66 -1.74 -4.88
CA ALA A 99 -6.94 -0.42 -5.43
C ALA A 99 -8.31 0.05 -4.92
N PRO A 100 -8.38 0.94 -3.93
CA PRO A 100 -9.66 1.42 -3.41
C PRO A 100 -10.33 2.34 -4.43
N VAL A 101 -11.62 2.12 -4.63
CA VAL A 101 -12.49 2.96 -5.45
C VAL A 101 -13.67 3.38 -4.59
N ASN A 102 -13.64 4.59 -4.06
CA ASN A 102 -14.67 5.12 -3.15
C ASN A 102 -14.98 4.20 -1.96
N ASP A 103 -14.01 3.38 -1.58
CA ASP A 103 -14.17 2.42 -0.49
C ASP A 103 -13.92 3.06 0.87
N SER A 104 -14.55 2.49 1.88
CA SER A 104 -14.24 2.78 3.27
C SER A 104 -13.08 1.91 3.72
N ILE A 105 -12.03 2.54 4.22
CA ILE A 105 -10.89 1.86 4.83
C ILE A 105 -11.09 1.81 6.33
N LYS A 106 -11.16 0.61 6.88
CA LYS A 106 -11.22 0.44 8.35
C LYS A 106 -9.85 0.71 8.95
N PHE A 107 -9.81 1.56 9.98
CA PHE A 107 -8.56 1.75 10.71
C PHE A 107 -8.49 0.92 11.98
N VAL A 108 -7.25 0.69 12.37
CA VAL A 108 -6.91 0.32 13.73
C VAL A 108 -6.46 1.58 14.43
N GLN A 109 -7.19 1.97 15.47
CA GLN A 109 -6.79 3.12 16.27
C GLN A 109 -5.42 2.87 16.90
N PRO A 110 -4.44 3.77 16.73
CA PRO A 110 -3.21 3.69 17.48
C PRO A 110 -3.48 4.20 18.88
N HIS A 111 -3.26 3.36 19.88
CA HIS A 111 -3.12 3.68 21.30
C HIS A 111 -4.27 4.44 21.98
N PRO A 112 -4.52 4.16 23.29
CA PRO A 112 -5.70 4.60 24.05
C PRO A 112 -5.87 6.12 24.23
N PHE A 113 -4.92 6.94 23.81
CA PHE A 113 -4.97 8.39 23.98
C PHE A 113 -5.73 9.14 22.90
N ASN A 114 -5.97 8.53 21.74
CA ASN A 114 -6.78 9.14 20.68
C ASN A 114 -8.06 8.34 20.46
N LYS A 115 -9.00 8.49 21.35
CA LYS A 115 -10.40 8.13 21.05
C LYS A 115 -10.92 9.11 20.01
N ILE A 116 -10.63 8.86 18.75
CA ILE A 116 -11.36 9.52 17.67
C ILE A 116 -12.76 8.93 17.73
N GLN A 117 -13.67 9.70 18.28
CA GLN A 117 -15.07 9.35 18.26
C GLN A 117 -15.54 9.31 16.80
N SER A 118 -16.18 8.26 16.46
CA SER A 118 -17.32 8.08 15.57
C SER A 118 -17.18 7.35 14.26
N THR A 119 -16.06 7.19 13.62
CA THR A 119 -16.02 6.31 12.44
C THR A 119 -14.70 5.59 12.34
N ASP A 120 -14.73 4.28 12.52
CA ASP A 120 -13.58 3.39 12.25
C ASP A 120 -13.28 3.28 10.74
N TYR A 121 -13.85 4.17 9.93
CA TYR A 121 -13.75 4.09 8.48
C TYR A 121 -13.37 5.45 7.88
N LEU A 122 -12.40 5.43 6.97
CA LEU A 122 -12.06 6.54 6.09
C LEU A 122 -12.73 6.31 4.74
N SER A 123 -13.62 7.19 4.34
CA SER A 123 -14.09 7.23 2.96
C SER A 123 -13.06 7.96 2.10
N THR A 124 -12.61 7.33 1.03
CA THR A 124 -11.56 7.86 0.15
C THR A 124 -12.06 7.97 -1.28
N SER A 125 -11.75 9.10 -1.93
CA SER A 125 -11.88 9.24 -3.38
C SER A 125 -10.47 9.45 -3.93
N LEU A 126 -9.83 8.38 -4.38
CA LEU A 126 -8.42 8.37 -4.78
C LEU A 126 -8.21 8.45 -6.29
N GLY A 127 -9.29 8.71 -7.03
CA GLY A 127 -9.25 8.84 -8.50
C GLY A 127 -8.92 7.54 -9.24
N ASN A 128 -9.00 6.39 -8.55
CA ASN A 128 -8.97 5.12 -9.24
C ASN A 128 -10.29 4.90 -9.97
N GLN A 129 -10.20 4.50 -11.23
CA GLN A 129 -11.40 4.19 -12.00
C GLN A 129 -11.66 2.68 -11.95
N PRO A 130 -12.89 2.25 -11.60
CA PRO A 130 -13.25 0.84 -11.66
C PRO A 130 -13.09 0.31 -13.08
N ALA A 131 -12.62 -0.92 -13.20
CA ALA A 131 -12.50 -1.64 -14.47
C ALA A 131 -11.50 -1.09 -15.52
N ILE A 132 -10.88 0.07 -15.30
CA ILE A 132 -9.89 0.62 -16.23
C ILE A 132 -8.47 0.38 -15.72
N GLY A 133 -8.26 0.42 -14.41
CA GLY A 133 -6.94 0.25 -13.80
C GLY A 133 -6.53 -1.22 -13.70
N ARG A 134 -5.38 -1.56 -14.28
CA ARG A 134 -4.77 -2.88 -14.13
C ARG A 134 -3.29 -2.73 -13.81
N VAL A 135 -2.81 -3.51 -12.83
CA VAL A 135 -1.38 -3.62 -12.56
C VAL A 135 -1.02 -5.05 -12.19
N ARG A 136 0.06 -5.56 -12.75
CA ARG A 136 0.69 -6.81 -12.34
C ARG A 136 1.91 -6.45 -11.51
N LEU A 137 1.95 -6.87 -10.26
CA LEU A 137 3.05 -6.59 -9.34
C LEU A 137 3.96 -7.80 -9.24
N GLY A 138 5.25 -7.54 -9.13
CA GLY A 138 6.24 -8.59 -8.88
C GLY A 138 6.15 -9.07 -7.43
N GLY A 139 6.05 -10.38 -7.24
CA GLY A 139 6.14 -11.00 -5.92
C GLY A 139 7.56 -10.96 -5.35
N GLY A 140 7.74 -11.42 -4.12
CA GLY A 140 9.05 -11.41 -3.44
C GLY A 140 10.15 -12.22 -4.14
N SER A 141 9.78 -13.24 -4.90
CA SER A 141 10.70 -14.09 -5.67
C SER A 141 10.93 -13.62 -7.11
N HIS A 142 10.25 -12.55 -7.57
CA HIS A 142 10.42 -12.09 -8.95
C HIS A 142 11.85 -11.58 -9.19
N SER A 143 12.50 -12.01 -10.27
CA SER A 143 13.93 -11.76 -10.52
C SER A 143 14.28 -10.28 -10.68
N LYS A 144 13.44 -9.49 -11.34
CA LYS A 144 13.69 -8.09 -11.70
C LYS A 144 12.86 -7.08 -10.90
N PHE A 145 11.57 -7.35 -10.72
CA PHE A 145 10.57 -6.42 -10.14
C PHE A 145 9.98 -7.01 -8.87
N ARG A 146 10.85 -7.30 -7.90
CA ARG A 146 10.42 -7.94 -6.66
C ARG A 146 9.86 -6.94 -5.65
N MET A 147 8.84 -7.34 -4.93
CA MET A 147 8.40 -6.62 -3.74
C MET A 147 9.51 -6.63 -2.69
N ARG A 148 9.81 -5.49 -2.08
CA ARG A 148 10.93 -5.31 -1.16
C ARG A 148 10.51 -4.57 0.10
N LEU A 149 11.01 -5.03 1.24
CA LEU A 149 11.05 -4.26 2.48
C LEU A 149 12.47 -3.67 2.63
N ARG A 150 12.57 -2.34 2.75
CA ARG A 150 13.81 -1.65 3.10
C ARG A 150 13.73 -1.21 4.54
N ILE A 151 14.73 -1.57 5.32
CA ILE A 151 14.86 -1.18 6.74
C ILE A 151 16.13 -0.39 6.87
N TYR A 152 16.02 0.81 7.43
CA TYR A 152 17.15 1.63 7.83
C TYR A 152 17.20 1.63 9.36
N TYR A 153 18.33 1.33 9.92
CA TYR A 153 18.54 1.32 11.37
C TYR A 153 19.89 1.96 11.70
N THR A 154 19.96 2.51 12.90
CA THR A 154 21.22 3.02 13.48
C THR A 154 21.65 2.08 14.59
N ASN A 155 22.89 1.65 14.57
CA ASN A 155 23.51 1.03 15.75
C ASN A 155 23.78 2.15 16.78
N LEU A 156 23.19 2.01 17.93
CA LEU A 156 23.48 2.82 19.10
C LEU A 156 24.64 2.22 19.87
#